data_f176c817d5455cf05bdc8652289ab288
#
_entry.id   f176c817d5455cf05bdc8652289ab288
#
_cell.length_a   1.000
_cell.length_b   1.000
_cell.length_c   1.000
_cell.angle_alpha   90.00
_cell.angle_beta   90.00
_cell.angle_gamma   90.00
#
_symmetry.space_group_name_H-M   'P 1'
#
loop_
_entity.id
_entity.type
_entity.pdbx_description
1 polymer ?
#
loop_
_entity_poly.entity_id
_entity_poly.type
_entity_poly.pdbx_seq_one_letter_code
_entity_poly.pdbx_strand_id
1 'polypeptide(L)'
;RKAVLIADELKSNIDFEVFSLTLHHHPREAISQLTEIIEMERKNREVCLIGSSLGGYFSVYLAEKYNLKAAMINPAVWAYKIFKNNMGKNINGNTGVEYIVDDEWVNSLKEIFIEKITHENYLVLLQTGDETLNYQFAEKYFRGSKIEIDEGGNHSFENLESKIPNILDHFS
;
A
#
# COMPACT_ATOMS: atom_id res chain seq x y z
N ARG A 1 -12.08 -3.27 2.35
CA ARG A 1 -13.11 -2.21 2.13
C ARG A 1 -12.61 -1.14 1.17
N LYS A 2 -11.42 -0.53 1.38
CA LYS A 2 -10.85 0.49 0.45
C LYS A 2 -10.61 -0.06 -0.96
N ALA A 3 -10.02 -1.25 -1.07
CA ALA A 3 -9.76 -1.87 -2.37
C ALA A 3 -11.04 -2.13 -3.18
N VAL A 4 -12.14 -2.48 -2.51
CA VAL A 4 -13.45 -2.67 -3.16
C VAL A 4 -14.01 -1.33 -3.65
N LEU A 5 -13.96 -0.29 -2.81
CA LEU A 5 -14.40 1.06 -3.19
C LEU A 5 -13.64 1.56 -4.42
N ILE A 6 -12.30 1.49 -4.39
CA ILE A 6 -11.45 1.89 -5.51
C ILE A 6 -11.77 1.06 -6.76
N ALA A 7 -11.91 -0.26 -6.61
CA ALA A 7 -12.23 -1.14 -7.72
C ALA A 7 -13.59 -0.80 -8.35
N ASP A 8 -14.60 -0.51 -7.54
CA ASP A 8 -15.94 -0.18 -8.03
C ASP A 8 -15.96 1.18 -8.75
N GLU A 9 -15.26 2.18 -8.23
CA GLU A 9 -15.13 3.49 -8.87
C GLU A 9 -14.31 3.40 -10.19
N LEU A 10 -13.25 2.62 -10.22
CA LEU A 10 -12.41 2.46 -11.41
C LEU A 10 -13.02 1.54 -12.48
N LYS A 11 -13.95 0.62 -12.13
CA LYS A 11 -14.65 -0.24 -13.10
C LYS A 11 -15.44 0.54 -14.15
N SER A 12 -15.86 1.77 -13.86
CA SER A 12 -16.52 2.65 -14.80
C SER A 12 -15.55 3.26 -15.82
N ASN A 13 -14.25 3.19 -15.57
CA ASN A 13 -13.21 3.69 -16.46
C ASN A 13 -12.67 2.54 -17.31
N ILE A 14 -12.96 2.57 -18.62
CA ILE A 14 -12.62 1.51 -19.58
C ILE A 14 -11.12 1.32 -19.81
N ASP A 15 -10.31 2.28 -19.38
CA ASP A 15 -8.86 2.26 -19.58
C ASP A 15 -8.12 1.48 -18.50
N PHE A 16 -8.81 1.06 -17.41
CA PHE A 16 -8.20 0.37 -16.28
C PHE A 16 -8.86 -0.99 -16.01
N GLU A 17 -8.02 -2.00 -15.82
CA GLU A 17 -8.41 -3.28 -15.21
C GLU A 17 -7.87 -3.34 -13.78
N VAL A 18 -8.74 -3.59 -12.80
CA VAL A 18 -8.40 -3.54 -11.39
C VAL A 18 -8.33 -4.94 -10.79
N PHE A 19 -7.18 -5.30 -10.25
CA PHE A 19 -6.95 -6.51 -9.49
C PHE A 19 -7.01 -6.23 -7.98
N SER A 20 -8.08 -6.63 -7.33
CA SER A 20 -8.24 -6.55 -5.88
C SER A 20 -8.05 -7.92 -5.26
N LEU A 21 -6.97 -8.10 -4.52
CA LEU A 21 -6.51 -9.39 -4.04
C LEU A 21 -6.69 -9.54 -2.53
N THR A 22 -7.01 -10.75 -2.09
CA THR A 22 -6.83 -11.16 -0.71
C THR A 22 -5.43 -11.72 -0.54
N LEU A 23 -4.57 -10.94 0.11
CA LEU A 23 -3.17 -11.33 0.30
C LEU A 23 -3.02 -12.34 1.44
N HIS A 24 -2.04 -13.21 1.30
CA HIS A 24 -1.61 -14.10 2.36
C HIS A 24 -1.15 -13.27 3.58
N HIS A 25 -1.34 -13.79 4.79
CA HIS A 25 -0.95 -13.09 6.02
C HIS A 25 0.57 -13.02 6.22
N HIS A 26 1.34 -13.96 5.63
CA HIS A 26 2.80 -13.93 5.70
C HIS A 26 3.38 -13.02 4.62
N PRO A 27 4.32 -12.08 4.95
CA PRO A 27 4.83 -11.09 3.99
C PRO A 27 5.47 -11.68 2.73
N ARG A 28 6.27 -12.75 2.86
CA ARG A 28 6.90 -13.38 1.69
C ARG A 28 5.89 -13.94 0.71
N GLU A 29 4.86 -14.61 1.22
CA GLU A 29 3.79 -15.17 0.40
C GLU A 29 2.95 -14.07 -0.26
N ALA A 30 2.65 -12.99 0.48
CA ALA A 30 1.96 -11.83 -0.07
C ALA A 30 2.77 -11.17 -1.20
N ILE A 31 4.07 -11.00 -1.03
CA ILE A 31 4.98 -10.47 -2.07
C ILE A 31 5.07 -11.42 -3.26
N SER A 32 5.11 -12.73 -3.04
CA SER A 32 5.10 -13.72 -4.12
C SER A 32 3.84 -13.60 -4.98
N GLN A 33 2.65 -13.59 -4.34
CA GLN A 33 1.36 -13.42 -5.02
C GLN A 33 1.32 -12.14 -5.88
N LEU A 34 1.76 -11.00 -5.31
CA LEU A 34 1.78 -9.72 -6.02
C LEU A 34 2.81 -9.73 -7.17
N THR A 35 3.97 -10.33 -6.94
CA THR A 35 5.03 -10.46 -7.96
C THR A 35 4.55 -11.26 -9.17
N GLU A 36 3.88 -12.38 -8.97
CA GLU A 36 3.35 -13.22 -10.06
C GLU A 36 2.39 -12.44 -10.97
N ILE A 37 1.49 -11.66 -10.37
CA ILE A 37 0.54 -10.84 -11.12
C ILE A 37 1.25 -9.72 -11.88
N ILE A 38 2.14 -8.98 -11.21
CA ILE A 38 2.91 -7.91 -11.87
C ILE A 38 3.70 -8.47 -13.05
N GLU A 39 4.40 -9.59 -12.88
CA GLU A 39 5.20 -10.20 -13.95
C GLU A 39 4.35 -10.71 -15.12
N MET A 40 3.11 -11.12 -14.86
CA MET A 40 2.17 -11.55 -15.89
C MET A 40 1.64 -10.32 -16.65
N GLU A 41 1.15 -9.31 -15.94
CA GLU A 41 0.45 -8.17 -16.53
C GLU A 41 1.38 -7.19 -17.26
N ARG A 42 2.57 -6.92 -16.71
CA ARG A 42 3.55 -6.00 -17.31
C ARG A 42 4.07 -6.41 -18.69
N LYS A 43 3.78 -7.62 -19.13
CA LYS A 43 4.16 -8.08 -20.47
C LYS A 43 3.30 -7.43 -21.56
N ASN A 44 2.08 -7.04 -21.22
CA ASN A 44 1.09 -6.62 -22.21
C ASN A 44 0.48 -5.23 -21.91
N ARG A 45 0.70 -4.70 -20.69
CA ARG A 45 0.12 -3.43 -20.25
C ARG A 45 1.00 -2.73 -19.22
N GLU A 46 0.76 -1.44 -19.03
CA GLU A 46 1.32 -0.71 -17.91
C GLU A 46 0.65 -1.16 -16.61
N VAL A 47 1.45 -1.30 -15.55
CA VAL A 47 1.00 -1.70 -14.22
C VAL A 47 1.24 -0.56 -13.25
N CYS A 48 0.20 -0.18 -12.50
CA CYS A 48 0.27 0.78 -11.40
C CYS A 48 -0.20 0.12 -10.10
N LEU A 49 0.26 0.64 -8.98
CA LEU A 49 -0.06 0.08 -7.66
C LEU A 49 -0.90 1.05 -6.83
N ILE A 50 -1.87 0.52 -6.10
CA ILE A 50 -2.57 1.27 -5.05
C ILE A 50 -2.42 0.50 -3.75
N GLY A 51 -1.72 1.10 -2.78
CA GLY A 51 -1.41 0.47 -1.51
C GLY A 51 -1.90 1.25 -0.31
N SER A 52 -2.60 0.58 0.62
CA SER A 52 -3.04 1.17 1.88
C SER A 52 -2.42 0.46 3.07
N SER A 53 -2.01 1.20 4.10
CA SER A 53 -1.47 0.64 5.34
C SER A 53 -0.28 -0.30 5.05
N LEU A 54 -0.32 -1.56 5.50
CA LEU A 54 0.69 -2.58 5.18
C LEU A 54 0.79 -2.86 3.67
N GLY A 55 -0.33 -2.76 2.93
CA GLY A 55 -0.32 -2.84 1.47
C GLY A 55 0.50 -1.73 0.81
N GLY A 56 0.53 -0.53 1.41
CA GLY A 56 1.43 0.55 1.01
C GLY A 56 2.91 0.16 1.17
N TYR A 57 3.26 -0.51 2.26
CA TYR A 57 4.62 -1.02 2.48
C TYR A 57 5.06 -2.01 1.40
N PHE A 58 4.19 -2.95 1.04
CA PHE A 58 4.45 -3.89 -0.06
C PHE A 58 4.55 -3.19 -1.42
N SER A 59 3.68 -2.18 -1.63
CA SER A 59 3.69 -1.41 -2.88
C SER A 59 4.97 -0.61 -3.07
N VAL A 60 5.58 -0.08 -2.01
CA VAL A 60 6.89 0.60 -2.10
C VAL A 60 7.95 -0.39 -2.62
N TYR A 61 8.06 -1.57 -2.02
CA TYR A 61 9.03 -2.57 -2.46
C TYR A 61 8.85 -2.95 -3.93
N LEU A 62 7.59 -3.19 -4.34
CA LEU A 62 7.29 -3.60 -5.71
C LEU A 62 7.43 -2.44 -6.72
N ALA A 63 7.06 -1.22 -6.34
CA ALA A 63 7.24 -0.04 -7.17
C ALA A 63 8.72 0.21 -7.47
N GLU A 64 9.59 0.14 -6.46
CA GLU A 64 11.03 0.29 -6.68
C GLU A 64 11.63 -0.88 -7.47
N LYS A 65 11.20 -2.11 -7.19
CA LYS A 65 11.69 -3.30 -7.90
C LYS A 65 11.38 -3.27 -9.40
N TYR A 66 10.21 -2.75 -9.77
CA TYR A 66 9.70 -2.80 -11.14
C TYR A 66 9.61 -1.44 -11.83
N ASN A 67 9.99 -0.35 -11.14
CA ASN A 67 9.86 1.04 -11.57
C ASN A 67 8.42 1.38 -11.96
N LEU A 68 7.49 1.21 -11.02
CA LEU A 68 6.05 1.41 -11.23
C LEU A 68 5.57 2.69 -10.54
N LYS A 69 4.57 3.34 -11.12
CA LYS A 69 3.80 4.38 -10.43
C LYS A 69 2.94 3.76 -9.32
N ALA A 70 2.80 4.47 -8.20
CA ALA A 70 2.06 3.98 -7.04
C ALA A 70 1.33 5.09 -6.27
N ALA A 71 0.07 4.84 -5.92
CA ALA A 71 -0.72 5.68 -5.03
C ALA A 71 -0.78 5.06 -3.64
N MET A 72 -0.33 5.78 -2.64
CA MET A 72 -0.24 5.36 -1.25
C MET A 72 -1.34 5.99 -0.41
N ILE A 73 -2.08 5.20 0.36
CA ILE A 73 -3.20 5.66 1.19
C ILE A 73 -2.91 5.32 2.65
N ASN A 74 -2.60 6.33 3.47
CA ASN A 74 -2.17 6.15 4.86
C ASN A 74 -1.17 4.96 4.99
N PRO A 75 -0.03 4.98 4.26
CA PRO A 75 0.87 3.84 4.19
C PRO A 75 1.67 3.63 5.48
N ALA A 76 1.89 2.37 5.85
CA ALA A 76 2.92 2.03 6.82
C ALA A 76 4.30 2.18 6.17
N VAL A 77 5.24 2.89 6.83
CA VAL A 77 6.59 3.12 6.27
C VAL A 77 7.69 2.32 6.96
N TRP A 78 7.53 2.02 8.23
CA TRP A 78 8.44 1.17 8.99
C TRP A 78 7.70 -0.02 9.60
N ALA A 79 6.97 -0.76 8.75
CA ALA A 79 6.11 -1.85 9.19
C ALA A 79 6.84 -2.87 10.07
N TYR A 80 8.08 -3.23 9.75
CA TYR A 80 8.88 -4.15 10.56
C TYR A 80 9.10 -3.65 12.02
N LYS A 81 9.17 -2.33 12.25
CA LYS A 81 9.28 -1.77 13.61
C LYS A 81 7.95 -1.85 14.35
N ILE A 82 6.85 -1.56 13.64
CA ILE A 82 5.49 -1.62 14.21
C ILE A 82 5.19 -3.04 14.66
N PHE A 83 5.42 -4.03 13.79
CA PHE A 83 5.14 -5.43 14.10
C PHE A 83 6.13 -6.03 15.11
N LYS A 84 7.38 -5.56 15.17
CA LYS A 84 8.31 -5.95 16.24
C LYS A 84 7.81 -5.59 17.64
N ASN A 85 7.09 -4.48 17.76
CA ASN A 85 6.48 -4.06 19.02
C ASN A 85 5.13 -4.75 19.30
N ASN A 86 4.58 -5.50 18.34
CA ASN A 86 3.28 -6.17 18.40
C ASN A 86 3.39 -7.64 18.01
N MET A 87 4.42 -8.32 18.53
CA MET A 87 4.63 -9.76 18.29
C MET A 87 3.58 -10.62 19.00
N GLY A 88 3.38 -11.83 18.49
CA GLY A 88 2.47 -12.82 19.03
C GLY A 88 1.28 -13.13 18.13
N LYS A 89 0.17 -13.56 18.74
CA LYS A 89 -1.04 -13.92 17.98
C LYS A 89 -1.70 -12.69 17.38
N ASN A 90 -2.00 -12.79 16.09
CA ASN A 90 -2.70 -11.79 15.32
C ASN A 90 -3.81 -12.44 14.49
N ILE A 91 -4.74 -11.62 13.99
CA ILE A 91 -5.83 -12.07 13.12
C ILE A 91 -5.78 -11.23 11.84
N ASN A 92 -5.81 -11.89 10.70
CA ASN A 92 -5.97 -11.20 9.42
C ASN A 92 -7.38 -10.62 9.32
N GLY A 93 -7.49 -9.30 9.32
CA GLY A 93 -8.78 -8.58 9.33
C GLY A 93 -9.68 -8.83 8.11
N ASN A 94 -9.12 -9.33 7.00
CA ASN A 94 -9.87 -9.65 5.78
C ASN A 94 -10.36 -11.11 5.75
N THR A 95 -9.56 -12.04 6.26
CA THR A 95 -9.84 -13.49 6.17
C THR A 95 -10.31 -14.11 7.48
N GLY A 96 -10.07 -13.42 8.61
CA GLY A 96 -10.29 -13.98 9.94
C GLY A 96 -9.28 -15.06 10.35
N VAL A 97 -8.26 -15.33 9.54
CA VAL A 97 -7.24 -16.34 9.83
C VAL A 97 -6.31 -15.85 10.94
N GLU A 98 -6.15 -16.67 11.97
CA GLU A 98 -5.15 -16.44 13.03
C GLU A 98 -3.75 -16.78 12.50
N TYR A 99 -2.78 -15.96 12.85
CA TYR A 99 -1.37 -16.19 12.54
C TYR A 99 -0.47 -15.66 13.67
N ILE A 100 0.79 -16.04 13.65
CA ILE A 100 1.76 -15.63 14.65
C ILE A 100 2.76 -14.68 13.99
N VAL A 101 2.92 -13.52 14.61
CA VAL A 101 4.01 -12.59 14.31
C VAL A 101 5.18 -12.96 15.21
N ASP A 102 6.17 -13.61 14.65
CA ASP A 102 7.44 -13.96 15.28
C ASP A 102 8.62 -13.20 14.65
N ASP A 103 9.83 -13.52 15.08
CA ASP A 103 11.04 -12.87 14.54
C ASP A 103 11.24 -13.13 13.05
N GLU A 104 10.89 -14.30 12.55
CA GLU A 104 10.99 -14.66 11.14
C GLU A 104 10.01 -13.81 10.31
N TRP A 105 8.77 -13.69 10.78
CA TRP A 105 7.75 -12.86 10.16
C TRP A 105 8.19 -11.37 10.09
N VAL A 106 8.72 -10.84 11.20
CA VAL A 106 9.22 -9.44 11.25
C VAL A 106 10.44 -9.26 10.34
N ASN A 107 11.37 -10.23 10.31
CA ASN A 107 12.53 -10.18 9.45
C ASN A 107 12.14 -10.20 7.97
N SER A 108 11.08 -10.92 7.59
CA SER A 108 10.57 -10.91 6.21
C SER A 108 10.08 -9.53 5.76
N LEU A 109 9.51 -8.71 6.67
CA LEU A 109 9.23 -7.30 6.38
C LEU A 109 10.52 -6.47 6.25
N LYS A 110 11.49 -6.71 7.13
CA LYS A 110 12.74 -5.95 7.10
C LYS A 110 13.54 -6.19 5.81
N GLU A 111 13.49 -7.39 5.25
CA GLU A 111 14.14 -7.76 3.99
C GLU A 111 13.63 -6.95 2.79
N ILE A 112 12.36 -6.56 2.80
CA ILE A 112 11.72 -5.77 1.74
C ILE A 112 11.64 -4.27 2.05
N PHE A 113 12.29 -3.81 3.11
CA PHE A 113 12.35 -2.38 3.43
C PHE A 113 13.20 -1.63 2.41
N ILE A 114 12.63 -0.58 1.83
CA ILE A 114 13.32 0.33 0.91
C ILE A 114 13.70 1.59 1.68
N GLU A 115 14.98 1.92 1.72
CA GLU A 115 15.46 3.12 2.42
C GLU A 115 15.38 4.38 1.54
N LYS A 116 15.63 4.23 0.24
CA LYS A 116 15.64 5.33 -0.74
C LYS A 116 14.66 5.01 -1.86
N ILE A 117 13.75 5.91 -2.12
CA ILE A 117 12.68 5.76 -3.10
C ILE A 117 12.84 6.71 -4.29
N THR A 118 12.25 6.35 -5.41
CA THR A 118 12.13 7.15 -6.62
C THR A 118 10.90 8.06 -6.49
N HIS A 119 11.11 9.29 -5.99
CA HIS A 119 10.04 10.18 -5.50
C HIS A 119 8.95 10.48 -6.52
N GLU A 120 9.27 10.60 -7.80
CA GLU A 120 8.33 10.87 -8.89
C GLU A 120 7.32 9.74 -9.13
N ASN A 121 7.59 8.54 -8.66
CA ASN A 121 6.70 7.40 -8.81
C ASN A 121 5.52 7.41 -7.81
N TYR A 122 5.50 8.31 -6.83
CA TYR A 122 4.53 8.23 -5.74
C TYR A 122 3.58 9.43 -5.65
N LEU A 123 2.29 9.11 -5.58
CA LEU A 123 1.25 9.97 -5.01
C LEU A 123 0.93 9.45 -3.60
N VAL A 124 1.02 10.29 -2.59
CA VAL A 124 0.81 9.90 -1.19
C VAL A 124 -0.37 10.67 -0.62
N LEU A 125 -1.38 9.96 -0.18
CA LEU A 125 -2.59 10.50 0.40
C LEU A 125 -2.59 10.20 1.91
N LEU A 126 -2.61 11.24 2.72
CA LEU A 126 -2.52 11.17 4.18
C LEU A 126 -3.69 11.87 4.84
N GLN A 127 -4.11 11.38 5.99
CA GLN A 127 -5.05 12.06 6.87
C GLN A 127 -4.46 12.27 8.26
N THR A 128 -4.54 13.50 8.78
CA THR A 128 -3.93 13.85 10.08
C THR A 128 -4.57 13.14 11.26
N GLY A 129 -5.82 12.69 11.10
CA GLY A 129 -6.59 11.95 12.11
C GLY A 129 -6.39 10.43 12.08
N ASP A 130 -5.40 9.90 11.34
CA ASP A 130 -5.07 8.47 11.36
C ASP A 130 -4.66 8.05 12.77
N GLU A 131 -5.53 7.28 13.43
CA GLU A 131 -5.35 6.82 14.81
C GLU A 131 -4.42 5.59 14.93
N THR A 132 -4.10 4.98 13.80
CA THR A 132 -3.26 3.77 13.74
C THR A 132 -1.81 4.11 13.39
N LEU A 133 -1.62 5.01 12.42
CA LEU A 133 -0.31 5.37 11.91
C LEU A 133 -0.12 6.89 11.97
N ASN A 134 0.92 7.35 12.65
CA ASN A 134 1.26 8.76 12.63
C ASN A 134 1.67 9.19 11.20
N TYR A 135 0.82 10.00 10.55
CA TYR A 135 1.00 10.46 9.17
C TYR A 135 2.36 11.16 8.93
N GLN A 136 2.92 11.83 9.97
CA GLN A 136 4.21 12.52 9.86
C GLN A 136 5.37 11.60 9.51
N PHE A 137 5.28 10.31 9.84
CA PHE A 137 6.27 9.33 9.43
C PHE A 137 6.23 9.07 7.93
N ALA A 138 5.05 8.95 7.36
CA ALA A 138 4.87 8.82 5.92
C ALA A 138 5.26 10.12 5.20
N GLU A 139 4.83 11.27 5.67
CA GLU A 139 5.22 12.59 5.16
C GLU A 139 6.75 12.74 5.08
N LYS A 140 7.45 12.36 6.15
CA LYS A 140 8.92 12.42 6.19
C LYS A 140 9.58 11.45 5.21
N TYR A 141 9.07 10.21 5.15
CA TYR A 141 9.65 9.17 4.30
C TYR A 141 9.46 9.47 2.82
N PHE A 142 8.29 9.97 2.42
CA PHE A 142 7.96 10.33 1.05
C PHE A 142 8.30 11.78 0.67
N ARG A 143 9.07 12.49 1.49
CA ARG A 143 9.46 13.89 1.21
C ARG A 143 10.14 14.00 -0.14
N GLY A 144 9.56 14.80 -1.04
CA GLY A 144 9.99 14.93 -2.44
C GLY A 144 9.02 14.31 -3.44
N SER A 145 8.10 13.44 -2.99
CA SER A 145 6.99 12.92 -3.79
C SER A 145 5.79 13.89 -3.79
N LYS A 146 4.79 13.62 -4.63
CA LYS A 146 3.49 14.32 -4.57
C LYS A 146 2.74 13.85 -3.31
N ILE A 147 2.57 14.72 -2.33
CA ILE A 147 1.89 14.41 -1.06
C ILE A 147 0.67 15.31 -0.92
N GLU A 148 -0.48 14.71 -0.62
CA GLU A 148 -1.72 15.39 -0.25
C GLU A 148 -2.08 15.01 1.20
N ILE A 149 -2.31 16.02 2.04
CA ILE A 149 -2.64 15.82 3.45
C ILE A 149 -3.99 16.47 3.72
N ASP A 150 -4.96 15.66 4.12
CA ASP A 150 -6.27 16.14 4.57
C ASP A 150 -6.27 16.26 6.10
N GLU A 151 -6.86 17.33 6.62
CA GLU A 151 -7.02 17.52 8.06
C GLU A 151 -8.16 16.62 8.58
N GLY A 152 -7.95 15.99 9.73
CA GLY A 152 -8.89 15.03 10.31
C GLY A 152 -8.87 13.67 9.64
N GLY A 153 -10.05 13.09 9.44
CA GLY A 153 -10.21 11.75 8.88
C GLY A 153 -9.80 10.63 9.84
N ASN A 154 -9.43 9.46 9.31
CA ASN A 154 -9.04 8.29 10.08
C ASN A 154 -8.18 7.32 9.27
N HIS A 155 -7.73 6.20 9.90
CA HIS A 155 -6.91 5.18 9.21
C HIS A 155 -7.60 4.57 7.99
N SER A 156 -8.94 4.50 7.97
CA SER A 156 -9.71 4.01 6.82
C SER A 156 -9.76 4.98 5.65
N PHE A 157 -9.29 6.19 5.80
CA PHE A 157 -9.29 7.29 4.84
C PHE A 157 -10.71 7.72 4.45
N GLU A 158 -11.23 8.74 5.11
CA GLU A 158 -12.54 9.33 4.81
C GLU A 158 -12.56 10.03 3.45
N ASN A 159 -13.68 9.93 2.75
CA ASN A 159 -13.90 10.56 1.44
C ASN A 159 -12.86 10.18 0.37
N LEU A 160 -12.38 8.91 0.39
CA LEU A 160 -11.37 8.42 -0.55
C LEU A 160 -11.81 8.55 -2.01
N GLU A 161 -13.11 8.46 -2.28
CA GLU A 161 -13.72 8.65 -3.60
C GLU A 161 -13.37 10.01 -4.22
N SER A 162 -13.22 11.05 -3.41
CA SER A 162 -12.83 12.37 -3.89
C SER A 162 -11.38 12.43 -4.40
N LYS A 163 -10.56 11.46 -4.05
CA LYS A 163 -9.15 11.36 -4.46
C LYS A 163 -8.93 10.52 -5.73
N ILE A 164 -9.95 9.80 -6.19
CA ILE A 164 -9.84 8.95 -7.38
C ILE A 164 -9.35 9.74 -8.62
N PRO A 165 -9.85 10.96 -8.92
CA PRO A 165 -9.32 11.73 -10.04
C PRO A 165 -7.82 12.01 -9.95
N ASN A 166 -7.30 12.31 -8.74
CA ASN A 166 -5.88 12.57 -8.52
C ASN A 166 -5.02 11.30 -8.68
N ILE A 167 -5.58 10.14 -8.31
CA ILE A 167 -4.93 8.84 -8.51
C ILE A 167 -4.84 8.54 -10.00
N LEU A 168 -5.91 8.75 -10.77
CA LEU A 168 -5.93 8.53 -12.20
C LEU A 168 -4.97 9.47 -12.95
N ASP A 169 -4.96 10.75 -12.56
CA ASP A 169 -4.02 11.74 -13.12
C ASP A 169 -2.56 11.34 -12.85
N HIS A 170 -2.26 10.79 -11.68
CA HIS A 170 -0.92 10.32 -11.35
C HIS A 170 -0.50 9.11 -12.20
N PHE A 171 -1.43 8.26 -12.60
CA PHE A 171 -1.17 7.07 -13.41
C PHE A 171 -1.11 7.35 -14.91
N SER A 172 -1.68 8.47 -15.36
CA SER A 172 -1.57 8.95 -16.72
C SER A 172 -0.23 9.60 -16.98
#